data_52609051f469e16038c1656224d8ad80
#
_entry.id   52609051f469e16038c1656224d8ad80
#
_cell.length_a   1.000
_cell.length_b   1.000
_cell.length_c   1.000
_cell.angle_alpha   90.00
_cell.angle_beta   90.00
_cell.angle_gamma   90.00
#
_symmetry.space_group_name_H-M   'P 1'
#
loop_
_entity.id
_entity.type
_entity.pdbx_description
1 polymer ?
#
loop_
_entity_poly.entity_id
_entity_poly.type
_entity_poly.pdbx_seq_one_letter_code
_entity_poly.pdbx_strand_id
1 'polypeptide(L)'
;MKIEKLVLGSYQTNCYVISHNKMAVVIDPGANGEIIGTLLQNNDLTLEAIFLTHGHYDHIGAVDYLYNLTKCKIYAHIGDQELMDKEASKNILNFQTLEIHAPIEYFSKEFESFTILKDIVFDSIYTLGHSAGSV
;
A
#
# COMPACT_ATOMS: atom_id res chain seq x y z
N MET A 1 2.82 -4.40 -19.54
CA MET A 1 2.81 -4.39 -18.06
C MET A 1 4.22 -4.65 -17.56
N LYS A 2 4.68 -3.89 -16.57
CA LYS A 2 5.97 -4.04 -15.91
C LYS A 2 5.74 -4.19 -14.40
N ILE A 3 6.50 -5.08 -13.75
CA ILE A 3 6.48 -5.25 -12.29
C ILE A 3 7.90 -5.01 -11.79
N GLU A 4 8.04 -4.07 -10.85
CA GLU A 4 9.30 -3.76 -10.18
C GLU A 4 9.16 -4.05 -8.69
N LYS A 5 10.12 -4.81 -8.15
CA LYS A 5 10.21 -5.07 -6.72
C LYS A 5 11.24 -4.15 -6.09
N LEU A 6 10.83 -3.44 -5.05
CA LEU A 6 11.68 -2.66 -4.16
C LEU A 6 11.79 -3.37 -2.81
N VAL A 7 12.93 -3.23 -2.16
CA VAL A 7 13.13 -3.70 -0.78
C VAL A 7 13.35 -2.46 0.08
N LEU A 8 12.42 -2.20 0.99
CA LEU A 8 12.30 -0.92 1.66
C LEU A 8 12.43 -1.01 3.17
N GLY A 9 12.98 0.06 3.75
CA GLY A 9 13.10 0.23 5.20
C GLY A 9 14.05 -0.74 5.88
N SER A 10 14.13 -0.63 7.20
CA SER A 10 15.01 -1.45 8.05
C SER A 10 14.58 -2.92 8.14
N TYR A 11 13.31 -3.21 7.89
CA TYR A 11 12.75 -4.57 7.85
C TYR A 11 12.90 -5.24 6.50
N GLN A 12 13.42 -4.52 5.49
CA GLN A 12 13.62 -5.04 4.13
C GLN A 12 12.33 -5.60 3.52
N THR A 13 11.21 -4.91 3.79
CA THR A 13 9.89 -5.31 3.30
C THR A 13 9.79 -5.13 1.78
N ASN A 14 9.21 -6.14 1.14
CA ASN A 14 8.98 -6.09 -0.30
C ASN A 14 7.83 -5.14 -0.63
N CYS A 15 8.10 -4.18 -1.50
CA CYS A 15 7.11 -3.32 -2.13
C CYS A 15 7.10 -3.59 -3.63
N TYR A 16 5.93 -3.65 -4.24
CA TYR A 16 5.82 -3.86 -5.68
C TYR A 16 5.20 -2.64 -6.37
N VAL A 17 5.84 -2.19 -7.45
CA VAL A 17 5.31 -1.18 -8.35
C VAL A 17 4.91 -1.86 -9.64
N ILE A 18 3.63 -1.88 -9.94
CA ILE A 18 3.05 -2.49 -11.14
C ILE A 18 2.62 -1.37 -12.05
N SER A 19 3.16 -1.32 -13.27
CA SER A 19 2.87 -0.24 -14.22
C SER A 19 2.39 -0.75 -15.57
N HIS A 20 1.46 -0.01 -16.15
CA HIS A 20 0.90 -0.24 -17.47
C HIS A 20 0.33 1.07 -18.05
N ASN A 21 0.64 1.37 -19.32
CA ASN A 21 0.10 2.55 -20.02
C ASN A 21 0.24 3.88 -19.25
N LYS A 22 1.44 4.16 -18.70
CA LYS A 22 1.74 5.37 -17.91
C LYS A 22 0.98 5.47 -16.58
N MET A 23 0.32 4.42 -16.16
CA MET A 23 -0.34 4.30 -14.85
C MET A 23 0.38 3.28 -13.98
N ALA A 24 0.30 3.42 -12.67
CA ALA A 24 0.90 2.53 -11.70
C ALA A 24 -0.03 2.18 -10.54
N VAL A 25 0.20 1.01 -9.98
CA VAL A 25 -0.30 0.57 -8.68
C VAL A 25 0.90 0.23 -7.81
N VAL A 26 0.85 0.59 -6.54
CA VAL A 26 1.87 0.24 -5.54
C VAL A 26 1.26 -0.71 -4.52
N ILE A 27 1.98 -1.79 -4.20
CA ILE A 27 1.59 -2.76 -3.17
C ILE A 27 2.59 -2.66 -2.02
N ASP A 28 2.09 -2.50 -0.81
CA ASP A 28 2.85 -2.42 0.45
C ASP A 28 4.00 -1.40 0.43
N PRO A 29 3.70 -0.10 0.32
CA PRO A 29 4.71 0.94 0.46
C PRO A 29 5.12 1.13 1.92
N GLY A 30 5.96 0.23 2.42
CA GLY A 30 6.29 0.14 3.85
C GLY A 30 7.20 1.25 4.37
N ALA A 31 8.05 1.83 3.51
CA ALA A 31 8.99 2.88 3.86
C ALA A 31 9.50 3.61 2.61
N ASN A 32 10.38 4.61 2.82
CA ASN A 32 11.12 5.31 1.75
C ASN A 32 10.20 5.82 0.63
N GLY A 33 9.12 6.50 0.96
CA GLY A 33 8.14 7.02 0.00
C GLY A 33 8.77 7.89 -1.09
N GLU A 34 9.86 8.61 -0.78
CA GLU A 34 10.63 9.42 -1.72
C GLU A 34 11.29 8.59 -2.83
N ILE A 35 11.71 7.35 -2.54
CA ILE A 35 12.26 6.42 -3.53
C ILE A 35 11.16 6.01 -4.52
N ILE A 36 9.98 5.66 -3.98
CA ILE A 36 8.81 5.30 -4.80
C ILE A 36 8.37 6.51 -5.64
N GLY A 37 8.25 7.68 -5.01
CA GLY A 37 7.87 8.92 -5.70
C GLY A 37 8.82 9.28 -6.84
N THR A 38 10.14 9.15 -6.61
CA THR A 38 11.17 9.37 -7.63
C THR A 38 11.07 8.36 -8.78
N LEU A 39 10.79 7.08 -8.46
CA LEU A 39 10.57 6.05 -9.47
C LEU A 39 9.37 6.38 -10.36
N LEU A 40 8.26 6.78 -9.75
CA LEU A 40 7.05 7.19 -10.49
C LEU A 40 7.34 8.38 -11.41
N GLN A 41 8.00 9.42 -10.88
CA GLN A 41 8.34 10.63 -11.64
C GLN A 41 9.29 10.33 -12.80
N ASN A 42 10.39 9.60 -12.57
CA ASN A 42 11.38 9.29 -13.59
C ASN A 42 10.83 8.44 -14.75
N ASN A 43 9.77 7.69 -14.51
CA ASN A 43 9.11 6.86 -15.51
C ASN A 43 7.84 7.49 -16.08
N ASP A 44 7.51 8.73 -15.67
CA ASP A 44 6.30 9.44 -16.07
C ASP A 44 5.03 8.59 -15.80
N LEU A 45 4.91 8.11 -14.56
CA LEU A 45 3.83 7.24 -14.10
C LEU A 45 2.87 8.00 -13.18
N THR A 46 1.57 7.86 -13.44
CA THR A 46 0.50 8.30 -12.53
C THR A 46 0.14 7.18 -11.59
N LEU A 47 0.22 7.42 -10.28
CA LEU A 47 -0.20 6.44 -9.27
C LEU A 47 -1.72 6.45 -9.13
N GLU A 48 -2.37 5.37 -9.54
CA GLU A 48 -3.82 5.21 -9.48
C GLU A 48 -4.30 4.65 -8.13
N ALA A 49 -3.55 3.67 -7.59
CA ALA A 49 -3.93 3.04 -6.33
C ALA A 49 -2.73 2.50 -5.55
N ILE A 50 -2.95 2.39 -4.24
CA ILE A 50 -2.13 1.60 -3.31
C ILE A 50 -2.99 0.44 -2.82
N PHE A 51 -2.44 -0.77 -2.80
CA PHE A 51 -3.01 -1.93 -2.13
C PHE A 51 -2.15 -2.32 -0.93
N LEU A 52 -2.81 -2.60 0.19
CA LEU A 52 -2.17 -3.10 1.40
C LEU A 52 -2.53 -4.57 1.56
N THR A 53 -1.51 -5.44 1.57
CA THR A 53 -1.72 -6.88 1.82
C THR A 53 -2.13 -7.13 3.25
N HIS A 54 -1.64 -6.31 4.18
CA HIS A 54 -2.03 -6.30 5.59
C HIS A 54 -1.53 -5.02 6.29
N GLY A 55 -1.97 -4.82 7.53
CA GLY A 55 -1.85 -3.55 8.24
C GLY A 55 -0.62 -3.39 9.13
N HIS A 56 0.43 -4.23 9.06
CA HIS A 56 1.64 -4.02 9.85
C HIS A 56 2.41 -2.77 9.37
N TYR A 57 3.04 -2.07 10.32
CA TYR A 57 3.65 -0.77 10.09
C TYR A 57 4.72 -0.76 8.98
N ASP A 58 5.46 -1.85 8.82
CA ASP A 58 6.48 -2.00 7.79
C ASP A 58 5.92 -2.22 6.37
N HIS A 59 4.60 -2.33 6.23
CA HIS A 59 3.87 -2.38 4.95
C HIS A 59 3.14 -1.06 4.62
N ILE A 60 2.94 -0.19 5.60
CA ILE A 60 2.07 1.00 5.47
C ILE A 60 2.80 2.33 5.65
N GLY A 61 4.08 2.32 6.01
CA GLY A 61 4.81 3.50 6.47
C GLY A 61 4.96 4.65 5.47
N ALA A 62 4.86 4.42 4.17
CA ALA A 62 4.93 5.44 3.15
C ALA A 62 3.56 5.80 2.52
N VAL A 63 2.46 5.27 3.06
CA VAL A 63 1.11 5.48 2.51
C VAL A 63 0.75 6.96 2.46
N ASP A 64 0.88 7.68 3.58
CA ASP A 64 0.54 9.11 3.65
C ASP A 64 1.41 9.98 2.74
N TYR A 65 2.71 9.65 2.65
CA TYR A 65 3.62 10.35 1.75
C TYR A 65 3.12 10.26 0.28
N LEU A 66 2.84 9.05 -0.17
CA LEU A 66 2.37 8.82 -1.54
C LEU A 66 0.98 9.40 -1.79
N TYR A 67 0.07 9.29 -0.82
CA TYR A 67 -1.24 9.90 -0.90
C TYR A 67 -1.15 11.44 -1.00
N ASN A 68 -0.30 12.07 -0.20
CA ASN A 68 -0.12 13.52 -0.28
C ASN A 68 0.44 13.97 -1.62
N LEU A 69 1.31 13.17 -2.22
CA LEU A 69 1.91 13.44 -3.50
C LEU A 69 0.92 13.26 -4.68
N THR A 70 0.06 12.23 -4.62
CA THR A 70 -0.70 11.77 -5.80
C THR A 70 -2.22 11.82 -5.65
N LYS A 71 -2.73 11.82 -4.43
CA LYS A 71 -4.17 11.67 -4.10
C LYS A 71 -4.79 10.39 -4.64
N CYS A 72 -3.98 9.33 -4.78
CA CYS A 72 -4.42 8.02 -5.26
C CYS A 72 -5.42 7.35 -4.30
N LYS A 73 -6.12 6.34 -4.77
CA LYS A 73 -6.94 5.48 -3.92
C LYS A 73 -6.08 4.53 -3.08
N ILE A 74 -6.57 4.16 -1.90
CA ILE A 74 -5.89 3.21 -1.02
C ILE A 74 -6.88 2.13 -0.64
N TYR A 75 -6.52 0.88 -0.86
CA TYR A 75 -7.36 -0.28 -0.59
C TYR A 75 -6.73 -1.19 0.47
N ALA A 76 -7.53 -1.61 1.44
CA ALA A 76 -7.16 -2.60 2.45
C ALA A 76 -8.36 -3.46 2.84
N HIS A 77 -8.11 -4.67 3.33
CA HIS A 77 -9.17 -5.51 3.88
C HIS A 77 -9.62 -5.00 5.26
N ILE A 78 -10.93 -4.97 5.51
CA ILE A 78 -11.53 -4.43 6.75
C ILE A 78 -11.03 -5.15 8.01
N GLY A 79 -10.64 -6.42 7.89
CA GLY A 79 -10.11 -7.20 9.01
C GLY A 79 -8.87 -6.61 9.67
N ASP A 80 -8.12 -5.76 8.97
CA ASP A 80 -6.91 -5.12 9.50
C ASP A 80 -7.11 -3.66 9.91
N GLN A 81 -8.31 -3.12 9.85
CA GLN A 81 -8.57 -1.76 10.30
C GLN A 81 -8.09 -1.53 11.74
N GLU A 82 -8.48 -2.42 12.66
CA GLU A 82 -8.08 -2.32 14.08
C GLU A 82 -6.56 -2.50 14.26
N LEU A 83 -5.92 -3.33 13.44
CA LEU A 83 -4.47 -3.52 13.46
C LEU A 83 -3.76 -2.22 13.05
N MET A 84 -4.17 -1.59 11.96
CA MET A 84 -3.59 -0.32 11.50
C MET A 84 -3.76 0.80 12.54
N ASP A 85 -4.92 0.89 13.17
CA ASP A 85 -5.17 1.86 14.25
C ASP A 85 -4.25 1.60 15.45
N LYS A 86 -3.99 0.32 15.79
CA LYS A 86 -3.08 -0.08 16.88
C LYS A 86 -1.61 0.16 16.52
N GLU A 87 -1.19 -0.11 15.31
CA GLU A 87 0.18 0.13 14.85
C GLU A 87 0.51 1.63 14.84
N ALA A 88 -0.44 2.46 14.43
CA ALA A 88 -0.34 3.91 14.57
C ALA A 88 -0.10 4.34 16.03
N SER A 89 -0.75 3.68 17.00
CA SER A 89 -0.61 3.97 18.42
C SER A 89 0.68 3.46 19.02
N LYS A 90 1.25 2.33 18.56
CA LYS A 90 2.48 1.73 19.14
C LYS A 90 3.74 2.52 18.87
N ASN A 91 3.80 3.24 17.76
CA ASN A 91 4.98 4.02 17.38
C ASN A 91 5.25 5.23 18.29
N ILE A 92 4.35 5.56 19.21
CA ILE A 92 4.55 6.60 20.23
C ILE A 92 5.78 6.30 21.10
N LEU A 93 6.13 5.02 21.30
CA LEU A 93 7.27 4.62 22.14
C LEU A 93 8.63 4.75 21.44
N ASN A 94 8.68 4.85 20.11
CA ASN A 94 9.90 4.94 19.31
C ASN A 94 10.14 6.33 18.70
N PHE A 95 9.47 7.37 19.18
CA PHE A 95 9.59 8.77 18.71
C PHE A 95 9.23 9.00 17.22
N GLN A 96 8.64 8.03 16.55
CA GLN A 96 8.07 8.17 15.21
C GLN A 96 6.60 7.74 15.27
N THR A 97 5.71 8.70 15.28
CA THR A 97 4.28 8.44 15.15
C THR A 97 3.98 8.08 13.71
N LEU A 98 3.60 6.84 13.45
CA LEU A 98 3.03 6.45 12.19
C LEU A 98 1.51 6.58 12.30
N GLU A 99 0.98 7.75 11.98
CA GLU A 99 -0.47 7.96 11.83
C GLU A 99 -0.80 7.95 10.35
N ILE A 100 -1.76 7.11 9.94
CA ILE A 100 -2.29 7.16 8.58
C ILE A 100 -3.44 8.16 8.57
N HIS A 101 -3.26 9.28 7.89
CA HIS A 101 -4.29 10.30 7.70
C HIS A 101 -5.01 10.15 6.35
N ALA A 102 -4.42 9.40 5.43
CA ALA A 102 -5.01 9.14 4.12
C ALA A 102 -6.29 8.30 4.25
N PRO A 103 -7.34 8.61 3.48
CA PRO A 103 -8.57 7.84 3.49
C PRO A 103 -8.35 6.45 2.87
N ILE A 104 -8.69 5.40 3.61
CA ILE A 104 -8.59 4.01 3.15
C ILE A 104 -9.98 3.52 2.77
N GLU A 105 -10.09 2.96 1.56
CA GLU A 105 -11.27 2.26 1.09
C GLU A 105 -11.16 0.79 1.53
N TYR A 106 -11.95 0.41 2.54
CA TYR A 106 -11.94 -0.95 3.06
C TYR A 106 -12.89 -1.86 2.27
N PHE A 107 -12.41 -3.03 1.89
CA PHE A 107 -13.22 -4.10 1.34
C PHE A 107 -13.31 -5.29 2.31
N SER A 108 -14.36 -6.13 2.18
CA SER A 108 -14.68 -7.16 3.17
C SER A 108 -14.90 -8.56 2.59
N LYS A 109 -14.81 -8.73 1.28
CA LYS A 109 -15.06 -10.02 0.65
C LYS A 109 -13.81 -10.89 0.66
N GLU A 110 -14.00 -12.20 0.76
CA GLU A 110 -12.94 -13.19 0.65
C GLU A 110 -12.26 -13.18 -0.73
N PHE A 111 -13.00 -12.74 -1.75
CA PHE A 111 -12.51 -12.52 -3.10
C PHE A 111 -13.08 -11.19 -3.61
N GLU A 112 -12.21 -10.28 -4.01
CA GLU A 112 -12.60 -8.99 -4.60
C GLU A 112 -11.73 -8.69 -5.82
N SER A 113 -12.37 -8.23 -6.92
CA SER A 113 -11.68 -7.84 -8.14
C SER A 113 -11.72 -6.34 -8.33
N PHE A 114 -10.57 -5.76 -8.64
CA PHE A 114 -10.39 -4.33 -8.89
C PHE A 114 -9.89 -4.14 -10.33
N THR A 115 -10.68 -3.48 -11.16
CA THR A 115 -10.24 -3.09 -12.51
C THR A 115 -9.53 -1.74 -12.43
N ILE A 116 -8.23 -1.75 -12.55
CA ILE A 116 -7.37 -0.57 -12.49
C ILE A 116 -6.39 -0.62 -13.67
N LEU A 117 -5.69 0.47 -13.97
CA LEU A 117 -4.78 0.59 -15.11
C LEU A 117 -5.46 0.24 -16.45
N LYS A 118 -6.70 0.72 -16.63
CA LYS A 118 -7.63 0.45 -17.75
C LYS A 118 -8.15 -0.97 -17.77
N ASP A 119 -7.34 -1.93 -18.25
CA ASP A 119 -7.78 -3.28 -18.52
C ASP A 119 -7.13 -4.31 -17.59
N ILE A 120 -6.32 -3.87 -16.64
CA ILE A 120 -5.68 -4.77 -15.67
C ILE A 120 -6.61 -5.01 -14.50
N VAL A 121 -6.87 -6.27 -14.22
CA VAL A 121 -7.65 -6.72 -13.06
C VAL A 121 -6.69 -7.19 -11.98
N PHE A 122 -6.90 -6.68 -10.78
CA PHE A 122 -6.24 -7.12 -9.56
C PHE A 122 -7.25 -7.92 -8.75
N ASP A 123 -6.97 -9.19 -8.52
CA ASP A 123 -7.78 -10.05 -7.68
C ASP A 123 -7.17 -10.13 -6.29
N SER A 124 -7.93 -9.72 -5.29
CA SER A 124 -7.58 -9.90 -3.87
C SER A 124 -8.17 -11.22 -3.38
N ILE A 125 -7.32 -12.07 -2.81
CA ILE A 125 -7.72 -13.35 -2.23
C ILE A 125 -7.42 -13.30 -0.73
N TYR A 126 -8.46 -13.50 0.08
CA TYR A 126 -8.33 -13.51 1.53
C TYR A 126 -7.51 -14.71 2.01
N THR A 127 -6.46 -14.43 2.78
CA THR A 127 -5.49 -15.44 3.26
C THR A 127 -5.27 -15.27 4.76
N LEU A 128 -6.35 -15.50 5.55
CA LEU A 128 -6.32 -15.39 7.01
C LEU A 128 -5.15 -16.18 7.62
N GLY A 129 -4.42 -15.54 8.54
CA GLY A 129 -3.36 -16.22 9.31
C GLY A 129 -2.34 -15.27 9.91
N HIS A 130 -1.60 -14.53 9.08
CA HIS A 130 -0.60 -13.57 9.54
C HIS A 130 -1.24 -12.35 10.24
N SER A 131 -2.32 -11.84 9.69
CA SER A 131 -3.23 -10.87 10.32
C SER A 131 -4.68 -11.23 10.02
N ALA A 132 -5.63 -10.54 10.66
CA ALA A 132 -7.06 -10.76 10.47
C ALA A 132 -7.55 -10.29 9.08
N GLY A 133 -6.83 -9.39 8.43
CA GLY A 133 -7.14 -8.85 7.11
C GLY A 133 -6.13 -9.20 6.03
N SER A 134 -5.28 -10.22 6.22
CA SER A 134 -4.29 -10.62 5.22
C SER A 134 -4.94 -11.06 3.91
N VAL A 135 -4.44 -10.54 2.79
CA VAL A 135 -4.87 -10.84 1.42
C VAL A 135 -3.68 -11.09 0.52
#